data_c4f014be11c2beb3959a1ba7347896c1
#
_entry.id   c4f014be11c2beb3959a1ba7347896c1
#
_cell.length_a   1.000
_cell.length_b   1.000
_cell.length_c   1.000
_cell.angle_alpha   90.00
_cell.angle_beta   90.00
_cell.angle_gamma   90.00
#
_symmetry.space_group_name_H-M   'P 1'
#
loop_
_entity.id
_entity.type
_entity.pdbx_description
1 polymer ?
#
loop_
_entity_poly.entity_id
_entity_poly.type
_entity_poly.pdbx_seq_one_letter_code
_entity_poly.pdbx_strand_id
1 'polypeptide(L)'
;LKNVFVDKKIAGRYYQEAAIKAVCDSFDTRNRRKALLVMATGSGKTRTVIALCKVLSEQGWVKNILFLADRNSLVTQAKRSFVNLLPDLSVTNLCEEKDNYAAHCVFSTYQTMINCIDTIQDKEGKLFTCGHFDLVICDEAHRSIYNKYRDIFNYFDAPLIGLTATPKDEIDKNTYEIFELENGVPTYGYELAQAVKDGYLVDFMSVETTLKFIEHGIVYDELSPEDKEAYEDTFEDENGEMPDSIGSAALNEWLFNEDTIKKVLHILMTNGLKIDYGNKIGKTIIFAKNHRHAEKIYEVFGKEYSHLTGYAMVIDNRLKYAQSAIDEFSDSKKL
;
A
#
# COMPACT_ATOMS: atom_id res chain seq x y z
N LEU A 1 21.25 11.67 -21.07
CA LEU A 1 21.19 10.82 -19.88
C LEU A 1 22.18 9.62 -19.89
N LYS A 2 23.11 9.55 -20.86
CA LYS A 2 24.02 8.38 -21.03
C LYS A 2 24.99 8.15 -19.87
N ASN A 3 25.44 9.21 -19.19
CA ASN A 3 26.43 9.14 -18.11
C ASN A 3 25.90 9.80 -16.84
N VAL A 4 24.76 9.33 -16.36
CA VAL A 4 24.14 9.90 -15.15
C VAL A 4 24.83 9.41 -13.88
N PHE A 5 25.08 10.32 -12.96
CA PHE A 5 25.53 10.02 -11.62
C PHE A 5 24.34 9.88 -10.68
N VAL A 6 24.25 8.74 -10.03
CA VAL A 6 23.19 8.49 -9.02
C VAL A 6 23.74 8.78 -7.64
N ASP A 7 23.07 9.64 -6.89
CA ASP A 7 23.45 9.95 -5.52
C ASP A 7 23.24 8.73 -4.61
N LYS A 8 24.35 8.10 -4.20
CA LYS A 8 24.33 6.90 -3.37
C LYS A 8 23.77 7.10 -1.96
N LYS A 9 23.68 8.34 -1.49
CA LYS A 9 23.02 8.66 -0.21
C LYS A 9 21.50 8.50 -0.32
N ILE A 10 20.95 8.70 -1.50
CA ILE A 10 19.51 8.53 -1.79
C ILE A 10 19.23 7.09 -2.25
N ALA A 11 19.93 6.60 -3.27
CA ALA A 11 19.75 5.28 -3.89
C ALA A 11 21.11 4.58 -4.04
N GLY A 12 21.55 3.91 -2.97
CA GLY A 12 22.89 3.33 -2.89
C GLY A 12 22.97 1.84 -3.26
N ARG A 13 21.84 1.19 -3.50
CA ARG A 13 21.81 -0.24 -3.85
C ARG A 13 21.92 -0.42 -5.36
N TYR A 14 22.66 -1.45 -5.81
CA TYR A 14 22.95 -1.66 -7.22
C TYR A 14 21.71 -1.72 -8.11
N TYR A 15 20.66 -2.37 -7.66
CA TYR A 15 19.40 -2.50 -8.41
C TYR A 15 18.63 -1.17 -8.51
N GLN A 16 18.76 -0.28 -7.53
CA GLN A 16 18.18 1.07 -7.59
C GLN A 16 18.90 1.89 -8.67
N GLU A 17 20.22 1.82 -8.70
CA GLU A 17 21.03 2.47 -9.76
C GLU A 17 20.70 1.89 -11.15
N ALA A 18 20.54 0.56 -11.25
CA ALA A 18 20.16 -0.10 -12.50
C ALA A 18 18.75 0.32 -12.95
N ALA A 19 17.78 0.45 -12.04
CA ALA A 19 16.45 0.93 -12.35
C ALA A 19 16.46 2.37 -12.89
N ILE A 20 17.22 3.26 -12.26
CA ILE A 20 17.39 4.65 -12.71
C ILE A 20 17.99 4.71 -14.11
N LYS A 21 19.07 3.95 -14.34
CA LYS A 21 19.71 3.87 -15.67
C LYS A 21 18.77 3.32 -16.74
N ALA A 22 17.96 2.31 -16.40
CA ALA A 22 16.98 1.74 -17.33
C ALA A 22 15.91 2.77 -17.76
N VAL A 23 15.42 3.60 -16.82
CA VAL A 23 14.49 4.69 -17.16
C VAL A 23 15.18 5.75 -18.01
N CYS A 24 16.39 6.17 -17.64
CA CYS A 24 17.15 7.15 -18.40
C CYS A 24 17.42 6.67 -19.84
N ASP A 25 17.80 5.39 -20.02
CA ASP A 25 17.97 4.78 -21.34
C ASP A 25 16.65 4.71 -22.11
N SER A 26 15.57 4.38 -21.45
CA SER A 26 14.24 4.35 -22.07
C SER A 26 13.83 5.72 -22.62
N PHE A 27 14.05 6.78 -21.87
CA PHE A 27 13.69 8.13 -22.27
C PHE A 27 14.64 8.71 -23.33
N ASP A 28 15.95 8.65 -23.10
CA ASP A 28 16.96 9.31 -23.93
C ASP A 28 17.31 8.49 -25.19
N THR A 29 17.63 7.19 -25.04
CA THR A 29 18.13 6.37 -26.13
C THR A 29 17.00 5.77 -26.96
N ARG A 30 15.93 5.31 -26.30
CA ARG A 30 14.79 4.65 -26.96
C ARG A 30 13.67 5.62 -27.31
N ASN A 31 13.80 6.89 -26.94
CA ASN A 31 12.81 7.94 -27.17
C ASN A 31 11.40 7.57 -26.69
N ARG A 32 11.30 6.84 -25.59
CA ARG A 32 10.03 6.48 -24.97
C ARG A 32 9.61 7.54 -23.96
N ARG A 33 8.32 7.70 -23.80
CA ARG A 33 7.76 8.65 -22.82
C ARG A 33 7.14 7.97 -21.60
N LYS A 34 7.20 6.64 -21.55
CA LYS A 34 6.60 5.85 -20.47
C LYS A 34 7.58 4.80 -19.97
N ALA A 35 7.62 4.62 -18.66
CA ALA A 35 8.45 3.61 -18.00
C ALA A 35 7.68 2.97 -16.84
N LEU A 36 7.82 1.65 -16.67
CA LEU A 36 7.24 0.89 -15.58
C LEU A 36 8.34 0.24 -14.75
N LEU A 37 8.37 0.54 -13.47
CA LEU A 37 9.27 -0.06 -12.48
C LEU A 37 8.50 -1.05 -11.62
N VAL A 38 8.84 -2.32 -11.73
CA VAL A 38 8.31 -3.41 -10.90
C VAL A 38 9.34 -3.70 -9.82
N MET A 39 9.07 -3.29 -8.59
CA MET A 39 10.02 -3.44 -7.48
C MET A 39 9.31 -3.94 -6.23
N ALA A 40 9.83 -4.96 -5.59
CA ALA A 40 9.26 -5.55 -4.38
C ALA A 40 9.02 -4.51 -3.28
N THR A 41 7.98 -4.73 -2.46
CA THR A 41 7.73 -3.92 -1.27
C THR A 41 8.94 -3.97 -0.34
N GLY A 42 9.35 -2.81 0.21
CA GLY A 42 10.55 -2.72 1.05
C GLY A 42 11.88 -2.60 0.29
N SER A 43 11.91 -2.76 -1.04
CA SER A 43 13.13 -2.58 -1.85
C SER A 43 13.57 -1.12 -2.00
N GLY A 44 12.71 -0.18 -1.64
CA GLY A 44 13.01 1.25 -1.69
C GLY A 44 12.56 1.93 -2.99
N LYS A 45 11.41 1.56 -3.56
CA LYS A 45 10.78 2.21 -4.72
C LYS A 45 10.82 3.73 -4.64
N THR A 46 10.32 4.29 -3.55
CA THR A 46 10.27 5.74 -3.31
C THR A 46 11.66 6.38 -3.38
N ARG A 47 12.67 5.78 -2.75
CA ARG A 47 14.05 6.28 -2.80
C ARG A 47 14.62 6.24 -4.21
N THR A 48 14.33 5.18 -4.96
CA THR A 48 14.75 5.04 -6.37
C THR A 48 14.19 6.17 -7.22
N VAL A 49 12.90 6.47 -7.06
CA VAL A 49 12.24 7.56 -7.80
C VAL A 49 12.74 8.93 -7.37
N ILE A 50 12.98 9.17 -6.10
CA ILE A 50 13.57 10.43 -5.63
C ILE A 50 14.95 10.66 -6.25
N ALA A 51 15.80 9.63 -6.28
CA ALA A 51 17.10 9.73 -6.93
C ALA A 51 16.99 9.94 -8.44
N LEU A 52 16.01 9.31 -9.09
CA LEU A 52 15.71 9.53 -10.51
C LEU A 52 15.25 10.97 -10.78
N CYS A 53 14.36 11.51 -9.95
CA CYS A 53 13.94 12.91 -10.05
C CYS A 53 15.13 13.88 -9.93
N LYS A 54 16.04 13.61 -8.99
CA LYS A 54 17.28 14.39 -8.85
C LYS A 54 18.11 14.34 -10.14
N VAL A 55 18.37 13.15 -10.67
CA VAL A 55 19.12 12.94 -11.91
C VAL A 55 18.47 13.71 -13.08
N LEU A 56 17.18 13.56 -13.29
CA LEU A 56 16.47 14.21 -14.39
C LEU A 56 16.46 15.74 -14.24
N SER A 57 16.33 16.25 -13.01
CA SER A 57 16.36 17.67 -12.72
C SER A 57 17.77 18.27 -12.93
N GLU A 58 18.83 17.62 -12.44
CA GLU A 58 20.21 18.06 -12.62
C GLU A 58 20.65 18.07 -14.10
N GLN A 59 20.05 17.19 -14.91
CA GLN A 59 20.29 17.12 -16.36
C GLN A 59 19.37 18.10 -17.16
N GLY A 60 18.53 18.88 -16.49
CA GLY A 60 17.63 19.83 -17.12
C GLY A 60 16.44 19.22 -17.88
N TRP A 61 16.14 17.95 -17.65
CA TRP A 61 15.01 17.26 -18.29
C TRP A 61 13.67 17.55 -17.61
N VAL A 62 13.70 17.77 -16.30
CA VAL A 62 12.51 17.90 -15.46
C VAL A 62 12.67 19.07 -14.51
N LYS A 63 11.66 19.93 -14.44
CA LYS A 63 11.56 21.02 -13.47
C LYS A 63 10.34 20.84 -12.57
N ASN A 64 9.19 20.53 -13.15
CA ASN A 64 7.94 20.38 -12.45
C ASN A 64 7.47 18.91 -12.47
N ILE A 65 7.23 18.36 -11.29
CA ILE A 65 6.92 16.94 -11.05
C ILE A 65 5.53 16.82 -10.45
N LEU A 66 4.72 15.89 -10.97
CA LEU A 66 3.49 15.45 -10.35
C LEU A 66 3.67 14.04 -9.79
N PHE A 67 3.44 13.87 -8.48
CA PHE A 67 3.43 12.56 -7.82
C PHE A 67 2.01 12.19 -7.41
N LEU A 68 1.52 11.06 -7.89
CA LEU A 68 0.17 10.55 -7.65
C LEU A 68 0.20 9.25 -6.86
N ALA A 69 -0.65 9.16 -5.83
CA ALA A 69 -0.90 7.94 -5.08
C ALA A 69 -2.40 7.75 -4.81
N ASP A 70 -2.81 6.54 -4.44
CA ASP A 70 -4.24 6.22 -4.22
C ASP A 70 -4.81 6.85 -2.95
N ARG A 71 -3.97 6.97 -1.90
CA ARG A 71 -4.41 7.42 -0.56
C ARG A 71 -3.58 8.57 -0.03
N ASN A 72 -4.23 9.46 0.73
CA ASN A 72 -3.56 10.61 1.33
C ASN A 72 -2.38 10.23 2.25
N SER A 73 -2.48 9.12 2.98
CA SER A 73 -1.36 8.62 3.80
C SER A 73 -0.10 8.31 2.98
N LEU A 74 -0.26 7.71 1.79
CA LEU A 74 0.85 7.44 0.86
C LEU A 74 1.41 8.73 0.27
N VAL A 75 0.54 9.68 -0.08
CA VAL A 75 0.92 11.02 -0.55
C VAL A 75 1.77 11.73 0.51
N THR A 76 1.32 11.77 1.76
CA THR A 76 2.04 12.39 2.87
C THR A 76 3.37 11.69 3.16
N GLN A 77 3.41 10.36 3.11
CA GLN A 77 4.64 9.58 3.29
C GLN A 77 5.65 9.87 2.17
N ALA A 78 5.20 9.91 0.92
CA ALA A 78 6.05 10.24 -0.22
C ALA A 78 6.60 11.67 -0.09
N LYS A 79 5.73 12.68 0.18
CA LYS A 79 6.14 14.08 0.41
C LYS A 79 7.23 14.16 1.49
N ARG A 80 7.05 13.51 2.65
CA ARG A 80 8.07 13.49 3.72
C ARG A 80 9.40 12.93 3.25
N SER A 81 9.38 11.86 2.46
CA SER A 81 10.59 11.25 1.91
C SER A 81 11.31 12.19 0.93
N PHE A 82 10.57 12.91 0.08
CA PHE A 82 11.13 13.92 -0.82
C PHE A 82 11.75 15.09 -0.05
N VAL A 83 11.05 15.65 0.94
CA VAL A 83 11.59 16.73 1.80
C VAL A 83 12.89 16.31 2.48
N ASN A 84 12.95 15.09 3.01
CA ASN A 84 14.12 14.60 3.72
C ASN A 84 15.33 14.35 2.81
N LEU A 85 15.10 13.91 1.56
CA LEU A 85 16.16 13.50 0.65
C LEU A 85 16.50 14.54 -0.42
N LEU A 86 15.60 15.48 -0.69
CA LEU A 86 15.76 16.61 -1.60
C LEU A 86 15.26 17.90 -0.92
N PRO A 87 15.96 18.40 0.11
CA PRO A 87 15.49 19.53 0.90
C PRO A 87 15.37 20.85 0.12
N ASP A 88 16.09 20.98 -0.99
CA ASP A 88 16.05 22.15 -1.85
C ASP A 88 14.87 22.16 -2.86
N LEU A 89 14.15 21.04 -2.96
CA LEU A 89 13.00 20.94 -3.85
C LEU A 89 11.75 21.49 -3.16
N SER A 90 11.12 22.50 -3.76
CA SER A 90 9.82 22.98 -3.26
C SER A 90 8.72 21.94 -3.50
N VAL A 91 7.98 21.62 -2.45
CA VAL A 91 6.97 20.56 -2.45
C VAL A 91 5.65 21.03 -1.87
N THR A 92 4.54 20.55 -2.42
CA THR A 92 3.19 20.78 -1.88
C THR A 92 2.36 19.50 -1.90
N ASN A 93 1.42 19.37 -0.97
CA ASN A 93 0.40 18.31 -0.95
C ASN A 93 -0.98 18.93 -1.19
N LEU A 94 -1.56 18.76 -2.36
CA LEU A 94 -2.86 19.33 -2.72
C LEU A 94 -4.03 18.79 -1.89
N CYS A 95 -3.83 17.67 -1.19
CA CYS A 95 -4.85 17.15 -0.28
C CYS A 95 -4.94 17.96 1.03
N GLU A 96 -3.87 18.65 1.39
CA GLU A 96 -3.73 19.44 2.63
C GLU A 96 -3.68 20.94 2.35
N GLU A 97 -2.88 21.35 1.37
CA GLU A 97 -2.57 22.74 1.01
C GLU A 97 -3.17 23.09 -0.34
N LYS A 98 -4.45 23.47 -0.36
CA LYS A 98 -5.19 23.68 -1.62
C LYS A 98 -4.80 24.92 -2.41
N ASP A 99 -3.94 25.79 -1.89
CA ASP A 99 -3.63 27.10 -2.47
C ASP A 99 -2.17 27.26 -2.89
N ASN A 100 -1.31 26.25 -2.71
CA ASN A 100 0.09 26.32 -3.07
C ASN A 100 0.40 25.52 -4.34
N TYR A 101 0.12 26.11 -5.49
CA TYR A 101 0.29 25.48 -6.81
C TYR A 101 1.64 25.75 -7.48
N ALA A 102 2.46 26.64 -6.90
CA ALA A 102 3.73 27.08 -7.48
C ALA A 102 4.93 26.17 -7.14
N ALA A 103 4.72 25.12 -6.36
CA ALA A 103 5.79 24.19 -5.98
C ALA A 103 6.26 23.35 -7.19
N HIS A 104 7.56 23.06 -7.24
CA HIS A 104 8.15 22.25 -8.31
C HIS A 104 7.79 20.76 -8.20
N CYS A 105 7.41 20.28 -7.03
CA CYS A 105 6.89 18.91 -6.88
C CYS A 105 5.52 18.95 -6.19
N VAL A 106 4.51 18.55 -6.93
CA VAL A 106 3.12 18.51 -6.49
C VAL A 106 2.75 17.08 -6.15
N PHE A 107 2.32 16.85 -4.92
CA PHE A 107 1.82 15.57 -4.43
C PHE A 107 0.30 15.60 -4.34
N SER A 108 -0.37 14.57 -4.86
CA SER A 108 -1.82 14.49 -4.85
C SER A 108 -2.33 13.06 -4.84
N THR A 109 -3.56 12.86 -4.38
CA THR A 109 -4.27 11.64 -4.74
C THR A 109 -4.81 11.76 -6.15
N TYR A 110 -5.03 10.60 -6.81
CA TYR A 110 -5.67 10.58 -8.12
C TYR A 110 -7.03 11.28 -8.10
N GLN A 111 -7.82 11.07 -7.04
CA GLN A 111 -9.15 11.69 -6.91
C GLN A 111 -9.08 13.21 -6.76
N THR A 112 -8.12 13.72 -6.00
CA THR A 112 -7.94 15.18 -5.86
C THR A 112 -7.47 15.79 -7.18
N MET A 113 -6.53 15.15 -7.88
CA MET A 113 -6.00 15.68 -9.13
C MET A 113 -7.04 15.70 -10.25
N ILE A 114 -7.88 14.66 -10.40
CA ILE A 114 -8.92 14.66 -11.44
C ILE A 114 -9.90 15.82 -11.22
N ASN A 115 -10.24 16.12 -9.97
CA ASN A 115 -11.07 17.27 -9.66
C ASN A 115 -10.37 18.60 -10.02
N CYS A 116 -9.04 18.68 -9.83
CA CYS A 116 -8.28 19.89 -10.16
C CYS A 116 -8.23 20.18 -11.66
N ILE A 117 -8.17 19.17 -12.52
CA ILE A 117 -8.14 19.39 -13.97
C ILE A 117 -9.51 19.73 -14.57
N ASP A 118 -10.61 19.29 -13.93
CA ASP A 118 -11.96 19.43 -14.45
C ASP A 118 -12.71 20.66 -13.91
N THR A 119 -12.53 20.99 -12.64
CA THR A 119 -13.45 21.86 -11.91
C THR A 119 -12.85 23.17 -11.41
N ILE A 120 -11.53 23.26 -11.23
CA ILE A 120 -10.91 24.47 -10.69
C ILE A 120 -10.42 25.34 -11.82
N GLN A 121 -11.19 26.41 -12.07
CA GLN A 121 -10.80 27.54 -12.91
C GLN A 121 -10.67 28.74 -12.00
N ASP A 122 -9.54 29.42 -12.04
CA ASP A 122 -9.41 30.77 -11.49
C ASP A 122 -9.78 31.81 -12.54
N LYS A 123 -9.65 33.10 -12.19
CA LYS A 123 -9.97 34.21 -13.12
C LYS A 123 -9.05 34.24 -14.36
N GLU A 124 -7.94 33.54 -14.32
CA GLU A 124 -6.91 33.47 -15.38
C GLU A 124 -6.99 32.18 -16.21
N GLY A 125 -7.81 31.19 -15.83
CA GLY A 125 -8.00 29.93 -16.55
C GLY A 125 -7.90 28.69 -15.71
N LYS A 126 -7.39 27.59 -16.31
CA LYS A 126 -7.21 26.32 -15.60
C LYS A 126 -6.04 26.38 -14.62
N LEU A 127 -6.21 25.77 -13.45
CA LEU A 127 -5.21 25.71 -12.40
C LEU A 127 -3.86 25.14 -12.85
N PHE A 128 -3.90 24.05 -13.62
CA PHE A 128 -2.75 23.49 -14.30
C PHE A 128 -3.00 23.42 -15.80
N THR A 129 -2.08 23.92 -16.60
CA THR A 129 -2.09 23.71 -18.05
C THR A 129 -1.61 22.28 -18.38
N CYS A 130 -1.90 21.80 -19.59
CA CYS A 130 -1.46 20.46 -20.03
C CYS A 130 0.07 20.29 -20.04
N GLY A 131 0.82 21.37 -20.21
CA GLY A 131 2.28 21.40 -20.16
C GLY A 131 2.87 21.87 -18.82
N HIS A 132 2.10 21.90 -17.74
CA HIS A 132 2.58 22.38 -16.45
C HIS A 132 3.64 21.45 -15.83
N PHE A 133 3.46 20.14 -15.97
CA PHE A 133 4.38 19.13 -15.42
C PHE A 133 5.27 18.56 -16.52
N ASP A 134 6.54 18.38 -16.19
CA ASP A 134 7.55 17.75 -17.05
C ASP A 134 7.69 16.25 -16.78
N LEU A 135 7.12 15.75 -15.66
CA LEU A 135 7.12 14.36 -15.26
C LEU A 135 5.90 14.03 -14.41
N VAL A 136 5.23 12.93 -14.72
CA VAL A 136 4.17 12.34 -13.89
C VAL A 136 4.64 11.01 -13.32
N ILE A 137 4.53 10.82 -12.01
CA ILE A 137 4.87 9.60 -11.29
C ILE A 137 3.59 9.03 -10.70
N CYS A 138 3.33 7.77 -11.00
CA CYS A 138 2.17 7.01 -10.51
C CYS A 138 2.63 5.92 -9.57
N ASP A 139 2.28 6.04 -8.30
CA ASP A 139 2.45 4.93 -7.34
C ASP A 139 1.26 3.96 -7.45
N GLU A 140 1.52 2.67 -7.27
CA GLU A 140 0.57 1.58 -7.48
C GLU A 140 -0.05 1.59 -8.90
N ALA A 141 0.82 1.66 -9.91
CA ALA A 141 0.45 1.77 -11.32
C ALA A 141 -0.14 0.45 -11.87
N HIS A 142 -1.40 0.16 -11.51
CA HIS A 142 -2.14 -0.99 -12.01
C HIS A 142 -3.43 -0.54 -12.75
N ARG A 143 -3.99 -1.43 -13.56
CA ARG A 143 -5.10 -1.16 -14.50
C ARG A 143 -6.28 -0.40 -13.88
N SER A 144 -6.73 -0.76 -12.68
CA SER A 144 -7.89 -0.13 -12.06
C SER A 144 -7.70 1.36 -11.83
N ILE A 145 -6.50 1.79 -11.44
CA ILE A 145 -6.13 3.19 -11.29
C ILE A 145 -6.14 3.90 -12.64
N TYR A 146 -5.51 3.30 -13.66
CA TYR A 146 -5.47 3.92 -14.97
C TYR A 146 -6.86 4.08 -15.60
N ASN A 147 -7.69 3.06 -15.59
CA ASN A 147 -9.02 3.11 -16.18
C ASN A 147 -9.92 4.15 -15.49
N LYS A 148 -9.82 4.26 -14.16
CA LYS A 148 -10.60 5.21 -13.37
C LYS A 148 -10.15 6.67 -13.56
N TYR A 149 -8.84 6.89 -13.75
CA TYR A 149 -8.24 8.21 -13.76
C TYR A 149 -7.52 8.52 -15.09
N ARG A 150 -7.95 7.89 -16.17
CA ARG A 150 -7.37 8.01 -17.52
C ARG A 150 -7.26 9.46 -17.99
N ASP A 151 -8.20 10.30 -17.61
CA ASP A 151 -8.25 11.70 -18.05
C ASP A 151 -7.07 12.51 -17.51
N ILE A 152 -6.53 12.18 -16.32
CA ILE A 152 -5.31 12.80 -15.81
C ILE A 152 -4.13 12.54 -16.77
N PHE A 153 -3.97 11.29 -17.19
CA PHE A 153 -2.84 10.87 -18.05
C PHE A 153 -2.97 11.36 -19.48
N ASN A 154 -4.20 11.59 -19.95
CA ASN A 154 -4.46 12.17 -21.27
C ASN A 154 -4.35 13.69 -21.25
N TYR A 155 -4.57 14.32 -20.10
CA TYR A 155 -4.53 15.77 -19.96
C TYR A 155 -3.10 16.31 -19.93
N PHE A 156 -2.20 15.71 -19.13
CA PHE A 156 -0.83 16.19 -19.02
C PHE A 156 0.07 15.62 -20.12
N ASP A 157 0.70 16.51 -20.89
CA ASP A 157 1.69 16.15 -21.90
C ASP A 157 3.09 15.98 -21.27
N ALA A 158 3.25 14.95 -20.47
CA ALA A 158 4.48 14.66 -19.74
C ALA A 158 4.87 13.18 -19.79
N PRO A 159 6.18 12.84 -19.72
CA PRO A 159 6.62 11.48 -19.47
C PRO A 159 5.97 10.89 -18.21
N LEU A 160 5.68 9.59 -18.27
CA LEU A 160 4.98 8.85 -17.22
C LEU A 160 5.88 7.75 -16.65
N ILE A 161 6.01 7.72 -15.33
CA ILE A 161 6.68 6.63 -14.60
C ILE A 161 5.65 5.93 -13.71
N GLY A 162 5.44 4.65 -13.94
CA GLY A 162 4.64 3.78 -13.08
C GLY A 162 5.51 3.03 -12.09
N LEU A 163 5.05 2.95 -10.85
CA LEU A 163 5.64 2.14 -9.78
C LEU A 163 4.64 1.09 -9.36
N THR A 164 5.09 -0.15 -9.22
CA THR A 164 4.25 -1.21 -8.64
C THR A 164 5.12 -2.22 -7.89
N ALA A 165 4.52 -2.85 -6.89
CA ALA A 165 5.10 -4.00 -6.20
C ALA A 165 4.54 -5.33 -6.72
N THR A 166 3.48 -5.31 -7.51
CA THR A 166 2.88 -6.50 -8.11
C THR A 166 3.92 -7.22 -8.98
N PRO A 167 4.15 -8.53 -8.78
CA PRO A 167 5.07 -9.30 -9.61
C PRO A 167 4.75 -9.17 -11.10
N LYS A 168 5.78 -9.15 -11.94
CA LYS A 168 5.62 -8.88 -13.38
C LYS A 168 4.64 -9.83 -14.08
N ASP A 169 4.60 -11.09 -13.65
CA ASP A 169 3.73 -12.12 -14.23
C ASP A 169 2.27 -12.01 -13.74
N GLU A 170 2.03 -11.26 -12.67
CA GLU A 170 0.69 -10.98 -12.11
C GLU A 170 0.13 -9.63 -12.58
N ILE A 171 0.93 -8.81 -13.25
CA ILE A 171 0.48 -7.53 -13.81
C ILE A 171 -0.44 -7.79 -15.00
N ASP A 172 -1.61 -7.16 -14.96
CA ASP A 172 -2.57 -7.22 -16.07
C ASP A 172 -1.94 -6.74 -17.39
N LYS A 173 -2.16 -7.48 -18.47
CA LYS A 173 -1.68 -7.17 -19.81
C LYS A 173 -1.96 -5.74 -20.24
N ASN A 174 -3.13 -5.21 -19.88
CA ASN A 174 -3.50 -3.84 -20.22
C ASN A 174 -2.62 -2.79 -19.51
N THR A 175 -2.05 -3.10 -18.35
CA THR A 175 -1.07 -2.22 -17.70
C THR A 175 0.17 -2.08 -18.56
N TYR A 176 0.69 -3.19 -19.12
CA TYR A 176 1.82 -3.13 -20.06
C TYR A 176 1.50 -2.34 -21.33
N GLU A 177 0.29 -2.50 -21.87
CA GLU A 177 -0.17 -1.73 -23.05
C GLU A 177 -0.22 -0.23 -22.75
N ILE A 178 -0.66 0.19 -21.54
CA ILE A 178 -0.66 1.58 -21.10
C ILE A 178 0.74 2.17 -21.11
N PHE A 179 1.73 1.40 -20.67
CA PHE A 179 3.13 1.81 -20.64
C PHE A 179 3.87 1.54 -21.96
N GLU A 180 3.15 1.08 -22.99
CA GLU A 180 3.71 0.76 -24.32
C GLU A 180 4.84 -0.26 -24.24
N LEU A 181 4.67 -1.25 -23.37
CA LEU A 181 5.64 -2.31 -23.10
C LEU A 181 5.11 -3.66 -23.57
N GLU A 182 6.02 -4.57 -23.86
CA GLU A 182 5.70 -5.97 -24.09
C GLU A 182 5.21 -6.62 -22.80
N ASN A 183 4.20 -7.48 -22.91
CA ASN A 183 3.62 -8.17 -21.76
C ASN A 183 4.67 -8.97 -20.99
N GLY A 184 4.74 -8.80 -19.69
CA GLY A 184 5.72 -9.43 -18.81
C GLY A 184 7.11 -8.79 -18.84
N VAL A 185 7.32 -7.73 -19.63
CA VAL A 185 8.64 -7.06 -19.78
C VAL A 185 8.55 -5.59 -19.31
N PRO A 186 8.65 -5.32 -18.00
CA PRO A 186 8.71 -3.95 -17.49
C PRO A 186 9.99 -3.25 -17.94
N THR A 187 10.04 -1.92 -17.81
CA THR A 187 11.28 -1.15 -18.04
C THR A 187 12.40 -1.62 -17.13
N TYR A 188 12.07 -1.94 -15.88
CA TYR A 188 12.97 -2.60 -14.94
C TYR A 188 12.17 -3.42 -13.92
N GLY A 189 12.68 -4.63 -13.58
CA GLY A 189 12.10 -5.53 -12.61
C GLY A 189 13.10 -5.91 -11.51
N TYR A 190 12.68 -5.79 -10.24
CA TYR A 190 13.40 -6.30 -9.07
C TYR A 190 12.42 -6.90 -8.08
N GLU A 191 12.20 -8.20 -8.23
CA GLU A 191 11.17 -8.94 -7.52
C GLU A 191 11.66 -9.46 -6.17
N LEU A 192 10.73 -9.91 -5.32
CA LEU A 192 11.00 -10.36 -3.96
C LEU A 192 12.03 -11.51 -3.93
N ALA A 193 11.88 -12.51 -4.79
CA ALA A 193 12.79 -13.66 -4.84
C ALA A 193 14.26 -13.22 -5.06
N GLN A 194 14.47 -12.25 -5.97
CA GLN A 194 15.81 -11.70 -6.21
C GLN A 194 16.29 -10.87 -5.02
N ALA A 195 15.41 -10.09 -4.41
CA ALA A 195 15.76 -9.25 -3.26
C ALA A 195 16.12 -10.06 -2.01
N VAL A 196 15.47 -11.20 -1.81
CA VAL A 196 15.80 -12.18 -0.75
C VAL A 196 17.13 -12.85 -1.05
N LYS A 197 17.35 -13.32 -2.29
CA LYS A 197 18.62 -13.92 -2.72
C LYS A 197 19.80 -12.97 -2.53
N ASP A 198 19.60 -11.69 -2.80
CA ASP A 198 20.62 -10.65 -2.64
C ASP A 198 20.80 -10.22 -1.16
N GLY A 199 19.99 -10.70 -0.23
CA GLY A 199 20.04 -10.37 1.20
C GLY A 199 19.51 -8.97 1.56
N TYR A 200 18.77 -8.32 0.66
CA TYR A 200 18.17 -7.00 0.93
C TYR A 200 16.79 -7.09 1.55
N LEU A 201 16.07 -8.16 1.31
CA LEU A 201 14.80 -8.48 1.95
C LEU A 201 14.89 -9.85 2.61
N VAL A 202 14.01 -10.09 3.58
CA VAL A 202 13.87 -11.38 4.25
C VAL A 202 12.77 -12.18 3.55
N ASP A 203 12.95 -13.49 3.55
CA ASP A 203 11.92 -14.41 3.08
C ASP A 203 10.75 -14.45 4.07
N PHE A 204 9.61 -14.91 3.61
CA PHE A 204 8.44 -15.12 4.45
C PHE A 204 7.90 -16.53 4.26
N MET A 205 7.28 -17.03 5.31
CA MET A 205 6.54 -18.29 5.27
C MET A 205 5.05 -17.97 5.42
N SER A 206 4.25 -18.44 4.46
CA SER A 206 2.80 -18.40 4.58
C SER A 206 2.31 -19.66 5.27
N VAL A 207 1.50 -19.48 6.30
CA VAL A 207 0.78 -20.56 6.97
C VAL A 207 -0.70 -20.30 6.78
N GLU A 208 -1.34 -21.19 6.02
CA GLU A 208 -2.77 -21.14 5.80
C GLU A 208 -3.47 -21.97 6.88
N THR A 209 -4.44 -21.35 7.56
CA THR A 209 -5.28 -22.03 8.53
C THR A 209 -6.74 -21.88 8.09
N THR A 210 -7.33 -23.00 7.70
CA THR A 210 -8.73 -23.01 7.28
C THR A 210 -9.61 -23.43 8.45
N LEU A 211 -10.61 -22.63 8.74
CA LEU A 211 -11.65 -22.99 9.70
C LEU A 211 -12.70 -23.85 8.98
N LYS A 212 -12.99 -25.04 9.50
CA LYS A 212 -13.89 -26.02 8.85
C LYS A 212 -15.24 -25.43 8.40
N PHE A 213 -15.79 -24.50 9.16
CA PHE A 213 -17.06 -23.87 8.82
C PHE A 213 -16.98 -22.92 7.59
N ILE A 214 -15.79 -22.46 7.22
CA ILE A 214 -15.61 -21.66 6.00
C ILE A 214 -15.78 -22.52 4.75
N GLU A 215 -15.33 -23.77 4.81
CA GLU A 215 -15.38 -24.70 3.68
C GLU A 215 -16.79 -25.33 3.49
N HIS A 216 -17.44 -25.70 4.59
CA HIS A 216 -18.66 -26.52 4.55
C HIS A 216 -19.91 -25.80 5.04
N GLY A 217 -19.80 -24.53 5.47
CA GLY A 217 -20.86 -23.85 6.18
C GLY A 217 -20.94 -24.30 7.65
N ILE A 218 -21.97 -23.89 8.35
CA ILE A 218 -22.24 -24.30 9.71
C ILE A 218 -23.53 -25.09 9.72
N VAL A 219 -23.47 -26.29 10.26
CA VAL A 219 -24.62 -27.14 10.51
C VAL A 219 -24.86 -27.17 12.01
N TYR A 220 -26.03 -26.72 12.46
CA TYR A 220 -26.37 -26.56 13.88
C TYR A 220 -26.12 -27.84 14.70
N ASP A 221 -26.51 -29.01 14.16
CA ASP A 221 -26.38 -30.28 14.86
C ASP A 221 -24.93 -30.71 15.13
N GLU A 222 -23.97 -30.21 14.35
CA GLU A 222 -22.54 -30.52 14.47
C GLU A 222 -21.78 -29.60 15.42
N LEU A 223 -22.46 -28.56 15.97
CA LEU A 223 -21.86 -27.59 16.89
C LEU A 223 -21.69 -28.15 18.29
N SER A 224 -20.67 -27.66 19.01
CA SER A 224 -20.52 -27.88 20.46
C SER A 224 -21.66 -27.22 21.24
N PRO A 225 -21.96 -27.61 22.47
CA PRO A 225 -22.99 -26.95 23.28
C PRO A 225 -22.77 -25.43 23.41
N GLU A 226 -21.53 -24.98 23.59
CA GLU A 226 -21.16 -23.57 23.69
C GLU A 226 -21.35 -22.84 22.36
N ASP A 227 -20.99 -23.49 21.22
CA ASP A 227 -21.17 -22.92 19.90
C ASP A 227 -22.67 -22.88 19.49
N LYS A 228 -23.51 -23.77 20.03
CA LYS A 228 -24.97 -23.77 19.80
C LYS A 228 -25.63 -22.55 20.42
N GLU A 229 -25.29 -22.22 21.66
CA GLU A 229 -25.82 -21.02 22.34
C GLU A 229 -25.44 -19.75 21.54
N ALA A 230 -24.20 -19.65 21.07
CA ALA A 230 -23.76 -18.52 20.25
C ALA A 230 -24.42 -18.49 18.84
N TYR A 231 -24.76 -19.66 18.29
CA TYR A 231 -25.49 -19.77 17.03
C TYR A 231 -26.93 -19.29 17.20
N GLU A 232 -27.60 -19.74 18.26
CA GLU A 232 -28.96 -19.32 18.63
C GLU A 232 -29.02 -17.78 18.82
N ASP A 233 -28.14 -17.21 19.61
CA ASP A 233 -28.04 -15.76 19.82
C ASP A 233 -27.78 -14.95 18.54
N THR A 234 -27.16 -15.56 17.54
CA THR A 234 -26.76 -14.86 16.32
C THR A 234 -27.81 -14.98 15.20
N PHE A 235 -28.49 -16.11 15.10
CA PHE A 235 -29.32 -16.49 13.96
C PHE A 235 -30.79 -16.79 14.29
N GLU A 236 -31.18 -16.77 15.56
CA GLU A 236 -32.60 -16.88 15.94
C GLU A 236 -33.35 -15.63 15.46
N ASP A 237 -34.49 -15.84 14.79
CA ASP A 237 -35.35 -14.75 14.34
C ASP A 237 -36.33 -14.32 15.45
N GLU A 238 -37.13 -13.28 15.18
CA GLU A 238 -38.11 -12.73 16.12
C GLU A 238 -39.24 -13.75 16.53
N ASN A 239 -39.33 -14.88 15.82
CA ASN A 239 -40.30 -15.95 16.08
C ASN A 239 -39.67 -17.16 16.79
N GLY A 240 -38.35 -17.12 17.06
CA GLY A 240 -37.62 -18.24 17.64
C GLY A 240 -37.27 -19.33 16.62
N GLU A 241 -37.31 -19.03 15.32
CA GLU A 241 -36.94 -19.97 14.27
C GLU A 241 -35.44 -19.77 13.90
N MET A 242 -34.72 -20.88 13.79
CA MET A 242 -33.30 -20.90 13.40
C MET A 242 -33.08 -21.70 12.13
N PRO A 243 -32.18 -21.27 11.24
CA PRO A 243 -31.80 -22.07 10.10
C PRO A 243 -30.98 -23.31 10.53
N ASP A 244 -31.31 -24.48 10.04
CA ASP A 244 -30.55 -25.73 10.31
C ASP A 244 -29.10 -25.67 9.80
N SER A 245 -28.85 -24.81 8.82
CA SER A 245 -27.53 -24.58 8.25
C SER A 245 -27.37 -23.16 7.68
N ILE A 246 -26.16 -22.63 7.73
CA ILE A 246 -25.82 -21.33 7.16
C ILE A 246 -24.79 -21.50 6.06
N GLY A 247 -25.08 -20.96 4.88
CA GLY A 247 -24.16 -20.91 3.77
C GLY A 247 -23.07 -19.85 3.96
N SER A 248 -22.02 -19.92 3.16
CA SER A 248 -20.83 -19.05 3.23
C SER A 248 -21.12 -17.53 3.21
N ALA A 249 -22.28 -17.08 2.71
CA ALA A 249 -22.66 -15.67 2.71
C ALA A 249 -23.00 -15.13 4.11
N ALA A 250 -23.61 -15.93 4.98
CA ALA A 250 -23.96 -15.55 6.35
C ALA A 250 -22.81 -15.76 7.35
N LEU A 251 -21.75 -16.46 6.95
CA LEU A 251 -20.54 -16.68 7.77
C LEU A 251 -19.85 -15.40 8.23
N ASN A 252 -20.11 -14.29 7.56
CA ASN A 252 -19.53 -13.00 7.97
C ASN A 252 -19.93 -12.58 9.39
N GLU A 253 -21.13 -12.97 9.88
CA GLU A 253 -21.57 -12.69 11.24
C GLU A 253 -20.92 -13.63 12.24
N TRP A 254 -20.73 -14.90 11.86
CA TRP A 254 -20.04 -15.89 12.68
C TRP A 254 -18.54 -15.60 12.90
N LEU A 255 -17.88 -14.89 11.99
CA LEU A 255 -16.48 -14.44 12.16
C LEU A 255 -16.31 -13.48 13.34
N PHE A 256 -17.38 -12.86 13.83
CA PHE A 256 -17.39 -12.03 15.03
C PHE A 256 -17.67 -12.82 16.32
N ASN A 257 -17.89 -14.13 16.22
CA ASN A 257 -18.09 -15.01 17.35
C ASN A 257 -16.84 -15.03 18.23
N GLU A 258 -17.04 -14.93 19.53
CA GLU A 258 -15.96 -14.85 20.52
C GLU A 258 -15.06 -16.10 20.49
N ASP A 259 -15.63 -17.29 20.31
CA ASP A 259 -14.88 -18.55 20.26
C ASP A 259 -14.02 -18.69 19.03
N THR A 260 -14.51 -18.22 17.88
CA THR A 260 -13.71 -18.15 16.64
C THR A 260 -12.50 -17.24 16.84
N ILE A 261 -12.71 -16.06 17.42
CA ILE A 261 -11.63 -15.12 17.73
C ILE A 261 -10.65 -15.73 18.73
N LYS A 262 -11.11 -16.41 19.78
CA LYS A 262 -10.25 -17.11 20.74
C LYS A 262 -9.39 -18.16 20.08
N LYS A 263 -9.97 -19.00 19.21
CA LYS A 263 -9.23 -20.03 18.44
C LYS A 263 -8.14 -19.41 17.56
N VAL A 264 -8.48 -18.35 16.81
CA VAL A 264 -7.51 -17.64 15.95
C VAL A 264 -6.39 -17.03 16.78
N LEU A 265 -6.72 -16.35 17.88
CA LEU A 265 -5.72 -15.77 18.78
C LEU A 265 -4.84 -16.85 19.41
N HIS A 266 -5.41 -17.99 19.79
CA HIS A 266 -4.65 -19.11 20.34
C HIS A 266 -3.66 -19.69 19.31
N ILE A 267 -4.08 -19.89 18.06
CA ILE A 267 -3.20 -20.32 16.96
C ILE A 267 -2.07 -19.31 16.76
N LEU A 268 -2.39 -18.01 16.71
CA LEU A 268 -1.41 -16.95 16.59
C LEU A 268 -0.41 -16.96 17.75
N MET A 269 -0.90 -17.00 18.98
CA MET A 269 -0.07 -16.96 20.18
C MET A 269 0.78 -18.24 20.36
N THR A 270 0.36 -19.36 19.79
CA THR A 270 1.08 -20.63 19.83
C THR A 270 2.12 -20.73 18.72
N ASN A 271 1.73 -20.43 17.47
CA ASN A 271 2.52 -20.69 16.28
C ASN A 271 3.26 -19.44 15.75
N GLY A 272 2.89 -18.24 16.21
CA GLY A 272 3.54 -17.00 15.80
C GLY A 272 5.02 -16.97 16.17
N LEU A 273 5.81 -16.25 15.39
CA LEU A 273 7.25 -16.09 15.62
C LEU A 273 7.52 -15.54 17.03
N LYS A 274 8.36 -16.24 17.76
CA LYS A 274 8.76 -15.86 19.12
C LYS A 274 10.06 -15.08 19.12
N ILE A 275 10.11 -14.08 19.98
CA ILE A 275 11.28 -13.27 20.29
C ILE A 275 11.60 -13.38 21.79
N ASP A 276 12.66 -12.74 22.24
CA ASP A 276 13.06 -12.71 23.66
C ASP A 276 13.18 -14.14 24.23
N TYR A 277 13.95 -14.99 23.53
CA TYR A 277 14.16 -16.41 23.90
C TYR A 277 12.86 -17.24 24.02
N GLY A 278 11.82 -16.87 23.28
CA GLY A 278 10.53 -17.54 23.28
C GLY A 278 9.48 -16.96 24.24
N ASN A 279 9.83 -15.94 25.01
CA ASN A 279 8.96 -15.34 26.02
C ASN A 279 7.89 -14.42 25.43
N LYS A 280 8.14 -13.82 24.24
CA LYS A 280 7.23 -12.86 23.62
C LYS A 280 6.92 -13.25 22.19
N ILE A 281 5.72 -12.92 21.72
CA ILE A 281 5.40 -12.97 20.31
C ILE A 281 6.06 -11.76 19.61
N GLY A 282 6.57 -11.96 18.40
CA GLY A 282 7.09 -10.88 17.57
C GLY A 282 6.00 -9.86 17.21
N LYS A 283 6.40 -8.67 16.74
CA LYS A 283 5.46 -7.67 16.27
C LYS A 283 4.49 -8.25 15.25
N THR A 284 3.21 -8.15 15.53
CA THR A 284 2.15 -8.79 14.79
C THR A 284 1.11 -7.77 14.36
N ILE A 285 0.63 -7.87 13.12
CA ILE A 285 -0.48 -7.07 12.61
C ILE A 285 -1.66 -8.00 12.33
N ILE A 286 -2.82 -7.69 12.90
CA ILE A 286 -4.07 -8.40 12.64
C ILE A 286 -4.96 -7.49 11.79
N PHE A 287 -5.30 -7.93 10.58
CA PHE A 287 -6.23 -7.20 9.71
C PHE A 287 -7.67 -7.63 10.02
N ALA A 288 -8.43 -6.71 10.58
CA ALA A 288 -9.84 -6.92 10.87
C ALA A 288 -10.72 -6.46 9.70
N LYS A 289 -11.91 -7.04 9.58
CA LYS A 289 -12.87 -6.69 8.53
C LYS A 289 -13.33 -5.22 8.60
N ASN A 290 -13.53 -4.71 9.81
CA ASN A 290 -13.93 -3.33 10.08
C ASN A 290 -13.57 -2.95 11.53
N HIS A 291 -13.87 -1.71 11.92
CA HIS A 291 -13.61 -1.18 13.26
C HIS A 291 -14.21 -2.06 14.38
N ARG A 292 -15.50 -2.40 14.27
CA ARG A 292 -16.19 -3.24 15.27
C ARG A 292 -15.53 -4.60 15.46
N HIS A 293 -15.08 -5.21 14.36
CA HIS A 293 -14.33 -6.46 14.43
C HIS A 293 -12.97 -6.27 15.12
N ALA A 294 -12.26 -5.19 14.84
CA ALA A 294 -11.00 -4.88 15.51
C ALA A 294 -11.20 -4.68 17.03
N GLU A 295 -12.24 -3.96 17.44
CA GLU A 295 -12.58 -3.78 18.86
C GLU A 295 -12.92 -5.11 19.53
N LYS A 296 -13.69 -5.98 18.88
CA LYS A 296 -14.03 -7.30 19.42
C LYS A 296 -12.79 -8.18 19.59
N ILE A 297 -11.89 -8.21 18.61
CA ILE A 297 -10.60 -8.93 18.72
C ILE A 297 -9.79 -8.39 19.91
N TYR A 298 -9.72 -7.06 20.07
CA TYR A 298 -9.01 -6.43 21.17
C TYR A 298 -9.60 -6.79 22.53
N GLU A 299 -10.94 -6.77 22.66
CA GLU A 299 -11.67 -7.16 23.86
C GLU A 299 -11.39 -8.61 24.26
N VAL A 300 -11.51 -9.54 23.29
CA VAL A 300 -11.24 -10.98 23.50
C VAL A 300 -9.78 -11.20 23.86
N PHE A 301 -8.85 -10.53 23.19
CA PHE A 301 -7.43 -10.60 23.55
C PHE A 301 -7.18 -10.16 24.99
N GLY A 302 -7.78 -9.06 25.42
CA GLY A 302 -7.67 -8.58 26.80
C GLY A 302 -8.23 -9.53 27.85
N LYS A 303 -9.29 -10.28 27.53
CA LYS A 303 -9.86 -11.31 28.41
C LYS A 303 -8.95 -12.54 28.50
N GLU A 304 -8.56 -13.11 27.35
CA GLU A 304 -7.80 -14.35 27.27
C GLU A 304 -6.33 -14.19 27.71
N TYR A 305 -5.74 -13.02 27.43
CA TYR A 305 -4.33 -12.72 27.71
C TYR A 305 -4.19 -11.51 28.64
N SER A 306 -4.96 -11.46 29.70
CA SER A 306 -5.04 -10.33 30.67
C SER A 306 -3.68 -9.97 31.32
N HIS A 307 -2.72 -10.91 31.34
CA HIS A 307 -1.36 -10.69 31.81
C HIS A 307 -0.49 -9.89 30.82
N LEU A 308 -0.94 -9.72 29.57
CA LEU A 308 -0.25 -8.96 28.50
C LEU A 308 -0.84 -7.54 28.34
N THR A 309 -1.00 -6.81 29.42
CA THR A 309 -1.55 -5.45 29.39
C THR A 309 -0.70 -4.54 28.52
N GLY A 310 -1.34 -3.81 27.59
CA GLY A 310 -0.66 -2.89 26.68
C GLY A 310 -0.01 -3.55 25.45
N TYR A 311 -0.16 -4.86 25.27
CA TYR A 311 0.39 -5.60 24.13
C TYR A 311 -0.34 -5.40 22.81
N ALA A 312 -1.61 -5.03 22.86
CA ALA A 312 -2.45 -4.84 21.67
C ALA A 312 -3.03 -3.42 21.63
N MET A 313 -3.28 -2.93 20.44
CA MET A 313 -3.92 -1.65 20.19
C MET A 313 -4.75 -1.73 18.90
N VAL A 314 -5.92 -1.13 18.90
CA VAL A 314 -6.71 -0.93 17.68
C VAL A 314 -6.23 0.34 16.99
N ILE A 315 -5.86 0.22 15.72
CA ILE A 315 -5.42 1.34 14.89
C ILE A 315 -6.34 1.43 13.67
N ASP A 316 -7.07 2.52 13.56
CA ASP A 316 -7.94 2.81 12.43
C ASP A 316 -8.04 4.32 12.17
N ASN A 317 -8.91 4.71 11.22
CA ASN A 317 -9.12 6.11 10.83
C ASN A 317 -9.82 6.97 11.90
N ARG A 318 -10.34 6.38 12.98
CA ARG A 318 -10.99 7.09 14.09
C ARG A 318 -9.98 7.48 15.18
N LEU A 319 -8.83 6.81 15.20
CA LEU A 319 -7.79 7.10 16.18
C LEU A 319 -7.11 8.43 15.85
N LYS A 320 -7.23 9.41 16.73
CA LYS A 320 -6.71 10.78 16.54
C LYS A 320 -5.20 10.83 16.23
N TYR A 321 -4.44 9.87 16.74
CA TYR A 321 -2.98 9.78 16.59
C TYR A 321 -2.55 8.47 15.90
N ALA A 322 -3.35 7.97 14.96
CA ALA A 322 -3.09 6.70 14.27
C ALA A 322 -1.68 6.66 13.65
N GLN A 323 -1.22 7.76 13.02
CA GLN A 323 0.10 7.81 12.43
C GLN A 323 1.23 7.68 13.47
N SER A 324 1.09 8.34 14.63
CA SER A 324 2.08 8.21 15.71
C SER A 324 2.15 6.78 16.25
N ALA A 325 1.01 6.09 16.36
CA ALA A 325 0.97 4.69 16.77
C ALA A 325 1.64 3.75 15.75
N ILE A 326 1.44 4.00 14.46
CA ILE A 326 2.11 3.27 13.37
C ILE A 326 3.62 3.53 13.40
N ASP A 327 4.04 4.78 13.57
CA ASP A 327 5.45 5.15 13.64
C ASP A 327 6.12 4.49 14.86
N GLU A 328 5.44 4.46 16.01
CA GLU A 328 5.91 3.78 17.22
C GLU A 328 6.00 2.26 17.03
N PHE A 329 4.99 1.64 16.42
CA PHE A 329 5.02 0.22 16.07
C PHE A 329 6.16 -0.11 15.10
N SER A 330 6.48 0.79 14.19
CA SER A 330 7.56 0.61 13.20
C SER A 330 8.96 0.77 13.80
N ASP A 331 9.11 1.41 14.97
CA ASP A 331 10.41 1.57 15.63
C ASP A 331 10.94 0.21 16.13
N SER A 332 12.07 -0.23 15.58
CA SER A 332 12.71 -1.51 15.94
C SER A 332 13.20 -1.56 17.39
N LYS A 333 13.35 -0.41 18.06
CA LYS A 333 13.82 -0.31 19.45
C LYS A 333 12.68 -0.40 20.46
N LYS A 334 11.44 -0.26 20.02
CA LYS A 334 10.25 -0.39 20.86
C LYS A 334 9.61 -1.75 20.62
N LEU A 335 9.64 -2.60 21.61
CA LEU A 335 9.02 -3.93 21.64
C LEU A 335 7.78 -3.88 22.53
#